data_f02a2c53091a51164bb5ebdc05559414
#
_entry.id   f02a2c53091a51164bb5ebdc05559414
#
_cell.length_a   1.000
_cell.length_b   1.000
_cell.length_c   1.000
_cell.angle_alpha   90.00
_cell.angle_beta   90.00
_cell.angle_gamma   90.00
#
_symmetry.space_group_name_H-M   'P 1'
#
loop_
_entity.id
_entity.type
_entity.pdbx_description
1 polymer ?
#
loop_
_entity_poly.entity_id
_entity_poly.type
_entity_poly.pdbx_seq_one_letter_code
_entity_poly.pdbx_strand_id
1 'polypeptide(L)'
;MIEEKIKIPKWSIEQVAHVVRIAYKTIYNWIDQGLLDINVTDLPDHGIRRKRAKETRGTFSHGRSIEDRPAEISDRNTSGHFEADTVLSGKRKGQAVATFVERKSRLTIVKRLNGRDSTSMTKAILELANQLGDNLKTLTVDHGKEFANYNLIEEQTGVPLYFAHAYSPPERGSNENRNRVLRRFIPKGQPIDEITDDELIQINRYLNSRPLKCFNWRTPIEIFLRNLRY
;
A
#
# COMPACT_ATOMS: atom_id res chain seq x y z
N MET A 1 -21.03 -9.70 12.94
CA MET A 1 -20.84 -8.73 11.84
C MET A 1 -19.90 -7.58 12.21
N ILE A 2 -20.12 -6.78 13.28
CA ILE A 2 -19.22 -5.67 13.71
C ILE A 2 -17.83 -6.22 14.06
N GLU A 3 -17.76 -7.17 14.98
CA GLU A 3 -16.53 -7.81 15.43
C GLU A 3 -15.76 -8.47 14.29
N GLU A 4 -16.45 -9.20 13.44
CA GLU A 4 -15.89 -9.86 12.27
C GLU A 4 -15.16 -8.87 11.33
N LYS A 5 -15.81 -7.72 11.04
CA LYS A 5 -15.19 -6.71 10.16
C LYS A 5 -13.98 -6.02 10.79
N ILE A 6 -13.96 -5.90 12.11
CA ILE A 6 -12.80 -5.35 12.82
C ILE A 6 -11.68 -6.38 12.93
N LYS A 7 -12.00 -7.64 13.29
CA LYS A 7 -10.99 -8.67 13.54
C LYS A 7 -10.37 -9.27 12.26
N ILE A 8 -11.17 -9.48 11.20
CA ILE A 8 -10.70 -10.18 9.98
C ILE A 8 -10.17 -9.18 8.93
N PRO A 9 -10.99 -8.34 8.25
CA PRO A 9 -10.49 -7.41 7.25
C PRO A 9 -9.85 -6.15 7.86
N LYS A 10 -9.72 -6.08 9.20
CA LYS A 10 -9.07 -4.98 9.94
C LYS A 10 -9.62 -3.59 9.61
N TRP A 11 -10.94 -3.50 9.46
CA TRP A 11 -11.60 -2.22 9.21
C TRP A 11 -11.53 -1.31 10.44
N SER A 12 -11.52 0.01 10.21
CA SER A 12 -11.67 0.98 11.29
C SER A 12 -13.11 1.03 11.77
N ILE A 13 -13.31 1.50 13.02
CA ILE A 13 -14.64 1.69 13.58
C ILE A 13 -15.50 2.62 12.73
N GLU A 14 -14.93 3.68 12.13
CA GLU A 14 -15.67 4.56 11.21
C GLU A 14 -16.17 3.81 9.95
N GLN A 15 -15.35 2.92 9.39
CA GLN A 15 -15.75 2.12 8.22
C GLN A 15 -16.88 1.16 8.55
N VAL A 16 -16.78 0.50 9.70
CA VAL A 16 -17.83 -0.41 10.19
C VAL A 16 -19.11 0.37 10.47
N ALA A 17 -19.01 1.47 11.21
CA ALA A 17 -20.13 2.34 11.57
C ALA A 17 -20.91 2.81 10.35
N HIS A 18 -20.20 3.21 9.29
CA HIS A 18 -20.84 3.60 8.04
C HIS A 18 -21.65 2.46 7.41
N VAL A 19 -21.07 1.26 7.31
CA VAL A 19 -21.73 0.10 6.69
C VAL A 19 -22.92 -0.39 7.48
N VAL A 20 -22.82 -0.41 8.82
CA VAL A 20 -23.93 -0.84 9.70
C VAL A 20 -24.91 0.29 10.00
N ARG A 21 -24.67 1.50 9.48
CA ARG A 21 -25.51 2.70 9.66
C ARG A 21 -25.74 3.08 11.12
N ILE A 22 -24.69 3.00 11.94
CA ILE A 22 -24.69 3.37 13.35
C ILE A 22 -23.65 4.47 13.59
N ALA A 23 -23.85 5.34 14.58
CA ALA A 23 -22.83 6.31 14.95
C ALA A 23 -21.57 5.59 15.48
N TYR A 24 -20.37 6.00 15.02
CA TYR A 24 -19.11 5.38 15.46
C TYR A 24 -18.91 5.45 16.98
N LYS A 25 -19.42 6.49 17.64
CA LYS A 25 -19.43 6.62 19.11
C LYS A 25 -20.20 5.50 19.80
N THR A 26 -21.29 5.03 19.22
CA THR A 26 -22.07 3.92 19.75
C THR A 26 -21.25 2.63 19.79
N ILE A 27 -20.46 2.37 18.73
CA ILE A 27 -19.57 1.20 18.70
C ILE A 27 -18.48 1.30 19.77
N TYR A 28 -17.88 2.49 19.97
CA TYR A 28 -16.91 2.70 21.06
C TYR A 28 -17.55 2.44 22.43
N ASN A 29 -18.75 2.98 22.67
CA ASN A 29 -19.46 2.75 23.92
C ASN A 29 -19.74 1.25 24.17
N TRP A 30 -20.10 0.50 23.14
CA TRP A 30 -20.31 -0.95 23.26
C TRP A 30 -19.02 -1.71 23.56
N ILE A 31 -17.88 -1.27 23.01
CA ILE A 31 -16.56 -1.83 23.36
C ILE A 31 -16.23 -1.54 24.82
N ASP A 32 -16.41 -0.29 25.26
CA ASP A 32 -16.12 0.14 26.65
C ASP A 32 -17.01 -0.57 27.66
N GLN A 33 -18.26 -0.89 27.30
CA GLN A 33 -19.22 -1.64 28.13
C GLN A 33 -19.02 -3.16 28.06
N GLY A 34 -18.07 -3.66 27.26
CA GLY A 34 -17.85 -5.09 27.10
C GLY A 34 -18.96 -5.83 26.34
N LEU A 35 -19.81 -5.11 25.59
CA LEU A 35 -20.89 -5.70 24.79
C LEU A 35 -20.38 -6.27 23.46
N LEU A 36 -19.16 -5.97 23.08
CA LEU A 36 -18.45 -6.50 21.91
C LEU A 36 -17.14 -7.15 22.37
N ASP A 37 -16.86 -8.33 21.85
CA ASP A 37 -15.57 -9.01 22.06
C ASP A 37 -14.48 -8.39 21.18
N ILE A 38 -14.11 -7.14 21.49
CA ILE A 38 -13.09 -6.36 20.79
C ILE A 38 -12.13 -5.79 21.82
N ASN A 39 -10.86 -6.14 21.66
CA ASN A 39 -9.76 -5.59 22.47
C ASN A 39 -9.10 -4.41 21.77
N VAL A 40 -8.39 -3.57 22.52
CA VAL A 40 -7.60 -2.45 21.96
C VAL A 40 -6.59 -2.93 20.91
N THR A 41 -6.08 -4.16 21.04
CA THR A 41 -5.18 -4.79 20.08
C THR A 41 -5.84 -5.12 18.74
N ASP A 42 -7.17 -5.26 18.70
CA ASP A 42 -7.92 -5.50 17.45
C ASP A 42 -8.12 -4.21 16.65
N LEU A 43 -8.00 -3.06 17.32
CA LEU A 43 -8.21 -1.76 16.72
C LEU A 43 -7.00 -1.31 15.88
N PRO A 44 -7.21 -0.52 14.83
CA PRO A 44 -6.14 0.09 14.07
C PRO A 44 -5.21 0.92 14.99
N ASP A 45 -3.90 0.75 14.76
CA ASP A 45 -2.84 1.51 15.43
C ASP A 45 -2.66 1.23 16.95
N HIS A 46 -3.44 0.34 17.57
CA HIS A 46 -3.31 -0.15 18.97
C HIS A 46 -3.07 0.96 20.01
N GLY A 47 -3.48 2.20 19.74
CA GLY A 47 -3.24 3.35 20.62
C GLY A 47 -1.77 3.79 20.72
N ILE A 48 -0.84 3.19 19.99
CA ILE A 48 0.60 3.46 20.10
C ILE A 48 1.07 4.44 19.03
N ARG A 49 1.40 5.68 19.40
CA ARG A 49 2.17 6.62 18.57
C ARG A 49 3.65 6.26 18.65
N ARG A 50 4.21 5.68 17.58
CA ARG A 50 5.65 5.41 17.49
C ARG A 50 6.41 6.64 16.95
N LYS A 51 7.51 7.05 17.63
CA LYS A 51 8.47 8.00 17.06
C LYS A 51 9.15 7.40 15.85
N ARG A 52 9.37 8.19 14.79
CA ARG A 52 10.12 7.75 13.60
C ARG A 52 11.57 7.51 13.97
N ALA A 53 12.11 6.35 13.59
CA ALA A 53 13.55 6.08 13.65
C ALA A 53 14.27 6.82 12.52
N LYS A 54 15.53 7.25 12.76
CA LYS A 54 16.38 7.85 11.74
C LYS A 54 16.69 6.83 10.65
N GLU A 55 16.48 7.20 9.38
CA GLU A 55 16.82 6.33 8.23
C GLU A 55 18.34 6.29 8.06
N THR A 56 18.91 5.08 7.96
CA THR A 56 20.35 4.85 7.80
C THR A 56 20.68 4.05 6.53
N ARG A 57 19.71 3.84 5.64
CA ARG A 57 19.91 3.08 4.40
C ARG A 57 20.68 3.92 3.37
N GLY A 58 21.65 3.29 2.70
CA GLY A 58 22.33 3.91 1.57
C GLY A 58 21.37 4.11 0.39
N THR A 59 21.43 5.28 -0.21
CA THR A 59 20.66 5.66 -1.40
C THR A 59 21.56 5.66 -2.63
N PHE A 60 21.02 5.38 -3.82
CA PHE A 60 21.68 5.70 -5.07
C PHE A 60 21.08 7.01 -5.63
N SER A 61 21.86 7.77 -6.43
CA SER A 61 21.52 9.15 -6.83
C SER A 61 21.22 9.30 -8.33
N HIS A 62 20.77 8.24 -8.99
CA HIS A 62 20.52 8.25 -10.42
C HIS A 62 19.02 8.06 -10.72
N GLY A 63 18.56 8.49 -11.89
CA GLY A 63 17.18 8.41 -12.35
C GLY A 63 16.50 9.77 -12.45
N ARG A 64 15.28 9.80 -12.99
CA ARG A 64 14.49 11.04 -13.13
C ARG A 64 14.05 11.56 -11.78
N SER A 65 14.28 12.84 -11.51
CA SER A 65 13.77 13.48 -10.31
C SER A 65 12.23 13.50 -10.32
N ILE A 66 11.64 13.49 -9.12
CA ILE A 66 10.20 13.74 -8.96
C ILE A 66 9.80 15.13 -9.49
N GLU A 67 10.73 16.07 -9.56
CA GLU A 67 10.52 17.40 -10.13
C GLU A 67 10.23 17.36 -11.62
N ASP A 68 10.77 16.36 -12.34
CA ASP A 68 10.51 16.12 -13.77
C ASP A 68 9.15 15.46 -14.01
N ARG A 69 8.44 15.07 -12.94
CA ARG A 69 7.14 14.43 -13.02
C ARG A 69 6.07 15.46 -13.37
N PRO A 70 5.24 15.23 -14.42
CA PRO A 70 4.14 16.13 -14.78
C PRO A 70 3.28 16.54 -13.57
N ALA A 71 3.02 17.84 -13.42
CA ALA A 71 2.31 18.40 -12.27
C ALA A 71 0.91 17.80 -12.09
N GLU A 72 0.23 17.45 -13.19
CA GLU A 72 -1.10 16.83 -13.21
C GLU A 72 -1.16 15.49 -12.45
N ILE A 73 -0.02 14.79 -12.32
CA ILE A 73 0.06 13.55 -11.55
C ILE A 73 -0.10 13.82 -10.05
N SER A 74 0.32 15.01 -9.61
CA SER A 74 0.23 15.41 -8.20
C SER A 74 -1.21 15.59 -7.72
N ASP A 75 -2.11 16.05 -8.60
CA ASP A 75 -3.53 16.29 -8.32
C ASP A 75 -4.36 15.02 -8.16
N ARG A 76 -3.81 13.86 -8.54
CA ARG A 76 -4.46 12.54 -8.47
C ARG A 76 -5.79 12.47 -9.26
N ASN A 77 -5.93 13.30 -10.28
CA ASN A 77 -7.13 13.35 -11.12
C ASN A 77 -7.09 12.31 -12.24
N THR A 78 -5.89 11.93 -12.67
CA THR A 78 -5.66 10.91 -13.69
C THR A 78 -5.34 9.55 -13.06
N SER A 79 -5.76 8.46 -13.70
CA SER A 79 -5.49 7.08 -13.30
C SER A 79 -4.25 6.54 -14.00
N GLY A 80 -3.63 5.52 -13.41
CA GLY A 80 -2.47 4.82 -13.98
C GLY A 80 -1.13 5.26 -13.39
N HIS A 81 -1.12 6.12 -12.40
CA HIS A 81 0.09 6.59 -11.72
C HIS A 81 0.26 5.88 -10.39
N PHE A 82 1.30 5.05 -10.28
CA PHE A 82 1.53 4.22 -9.11
C PHE A 82 2.73 4.72 -8.28
N GLU A 83 2.66 4.49 -6.99
CA GLU A 83 3.78 4.57 -6.05
C GLU A 83 4.23 3.14 -5.74
N ALA A 84 5.54 2.84 -5.82
CA ALA A 84 6.07 1.53 -5.47
C ALA A 84 7.00 1.60 -4.26
N ASP A 85 6.99 0.54 -3.43
CA ASP A 85 7.81 0.42 -2.23
C ASP A 85 8.02 -1.04 -1.86
N THR A 86 8.98 -1.28 -0.96
CA THR A 86 9.27 -2.60 -0.41
C THR A 86 8.94 -2.66 1.08
N VAL A 87 8.11 -3.62 1.45
CA VAL A 87 7.81 -3.91 2.85
C VAL A 87 8.57 -5.15 3.30
N LEU A 88 9.42 -4.96 4.32
CA LEU A 88 10.37 -5.96 4.80
C LEU A 88 9.84 -6.72 6.01
N SER A 89 10.22 -8.00 6.15
CA SER A 89 9.94 -8.81 7.33
C SER A 89 10.57 -8.23 8.61
N GLY A 90 11.73 -7.60 8.52
CA GLY A 90 12.40 -6.97 9.65
C GLY A 90 13.35 -7.86 10.42
N LYS A 91 13.10 -9.17 10.55
CA LYS A 91 13.96 -10.11 11.30
C LYS A 91 14.72 -11.09 10.41
N ARG A 92 14.12 -11.62 9.35
CA ARG A 92 14.78 -12.53 8.41
C ARG A 92 15.27 -11.76 7.18
N LYS A 93 16.54 -11.97 6.82
CA LYS A 93 17.14 -11.37 5.62
C LYS A 93 16.51 -12.00 4.37
N GLY A 94 16.28 -11.19 3.35
CA GLY A 94 15.85 -11.66 2.03
C GLY A 94 14.34 -11.73 1.80
N GLN A 95 13.51 -11.57 2.84
CA GLN A 95 12.06 -11.64 2.68
C GLN A 95 11.41 -10.27 2.58
N ALA A 96 10.65 -10.07 1.52
CA ALA A 96 9.97 -8.82 1.26
C ALA A 96 8.70 -9.03 0.43
N VAL A 97 7.82 -8.05 0.47
CA VAL A 97 6.76 -7.87 -0.51
C VAL A 97 6.92 -6.51 -1.18
N ALA A 98 6.69 -6.45 -2.47
CA ALA A 98 6.49 -5.19 -3.18
C ALA A 98 5.06 -4.70 -2.95
N THR A 99 4.91 -3.40 -2.78
CA THR A 99 3.60 -2.73 -2.74
C THR A 99 3.52 -1.72 -3.87
N PHE A 100 2.46 -1.79 -4.66
CA PHE A 100 2.15 -0.87 -5.73
C PHE A 100 0.82 -0.19 -5.41
N VAL A 101 0.83 1.13 -5.27
CA VAL A 101 -0.36 1.89 -4.88
C VAL A 101 -0.73 2.86 -6.00
N GLU A 102 -1.88 2.65 -6.60
CA GLU A 102 -2.43 3.58 -7.58
C GLU A 102 -2.90 4.86 -6.88
N ARG A 103 -2.43 6.03 -7.37
CA ARG A 103 -2.54 7.30 -6.65
C ARG A 103 -3.96 7.85 -6.58
N LYS A 104 -4.78 7.66 -7.62
CA LYS A 104 -6.16 8.15 -7.70
C LYS A 104 -7.11 7.28 -6.89
N SER A 105 -7.13 5.98 -7.18
CA SER A 105 -8.08 5.01 -6.59
C SER A 105 -7.64 4.48 -5.22
N ARG A 106 -6.35 4.64 -4.88
CA ARG A 106 -5.73 3.97 -3.73
C ARG A 106 -5.74 2.44 -3.84
N LEU A 107 -5.95 1.88 -5.05
CA LEU A 107 -5.77 0.45 -5.28
C LEU A 107 -4.37 0.06 -4.83
N THR A 108 -4.28 -1.00 -4.06
CA THR A 108 -3.02 -1.50 -3.53
C THR A 108 -2.80 -2.92 -4.02
N ILE A 109 -1.71 -3.16 -4.72
CA ILE A 109 -1.29 -4.48 -5.16
C ILE A 109 -0.06 -4.87 -4.35
N VAL A 110 -0.14 -5.99 -3.67
CA VAL A 110 0.95 -6.56 -2.87
C VAL A 110 1.43 -7.82 -3.55
N LYS A 111 2.71 -7.87 -3.89
CA LYS A 111 3.35 -9.04 -4.53
C LYS A 111 4.50 -9.55 -3.67
N ARG A 112 4.64 -10.87 -3.54
CA ARG A 112 5.81 -11.49 -2.92
C ARG A 112 7.05 -11.23 -3.79
N LEU A 113 8.15 -10.91 -3.15
CA LEU A 113 9.48 -10.85 -3.77
C LEU A 113 10.28 -12.09 -3.39
N ASN A 114 11.02 -12.63 -4.37
CA ASN A 114 11.93 -13.76 -4.11
C ASN A 114 13.21 -13.32 -3.37
N GLY A 115 13.47 -12.02 -3.31
CA GLY A 115 14.60 -11.40 -2.63
C GLY A 115 14.38 -9.91 -2.42
N ARG A 116 15.36 -9.25 -1.78
CA ARG A 116 15.38 -7.78 -1.54
C ARG A 116 16.27 -7.05 -2.54
N ASP A 117 16.54 -7.68 -3.65
CA ASP A 117 17.43 -7.19 -4.70
C ASP A 117 16.65 -6.51 -5.83
N SER A 118 17.38 -5.80 -6.67
CA SER A 118 16.82 -5.08 -7.82
C SER A 118 16.22 -6.04 -8.86
N THR A 119 16.76 -7.24 -9.01
CA THR A 119 16.25 -8.23 -9.97
C THR A 119 14.84 -8.70 -9.58
N SER A 120 14.63 -9.01 -8.30
CA SER A 120 13.31 -9.42 -7.78
C SER A 120 12.26 -8.31 -7.93
N MET A 121 12.63 -7.05 -7.66
CA MET A 121 11.75 -5.90 -7.84
C MET A 121 11.46 -5.64 -9.32
N THR A 122 12.48 -5.71 -10.18
CA THR A 122 12.31 -5.57 -11.64
C THR A 122 11.29 -6.58 -12.15
N LYS A 123 11.44 -7.87 -11.80
CA LYS A 123 10.48 -8.91 -12.19
C LYS A 123 9.05 -8.58 -11.74
N ALA A 124 8.87 -8.14 -10.50
CA ALA A 124 7.56 -7.77 -9.97
C ALA A 124 6.93 -6.58 -10.72
N ILE A 125 7.75 -5.60 -11.15
CA ILE A 125 7.28 -4.45 -11.95
C ILE A 125 6.93 -4.87 -13.37
N LEU A 126 7.74 -5.72 -14.02
CA LEU A 126 7.44 -6.24 -15.37
C LEU A 126 6.13 -7.04 -15.38
N GLU A 127 5.92 -7.88 -14.37
CA GLU A 127 4.65 -8.61 -14.21
C GLU A 127 3.47 -7.65 -14.00
N LEU A 128 3.66 -6.57 -13.22
CA LEU A 128 2.64 -5.55 -13.02
C LEU A 128 2.30 -4.84 -14.34
N ALA A 129 3.33 -4.47 -15.11
CA ALA A 129 3.15 -3.82 -16.40
C ALA A 129 2.38 -4.71 -17.39
N ASN A 130 2.73 -6.01 -17.45
CA ASN A 130 2.00 -6.97 -18.27
C ASN A 130 0.52 -7.13 -17.85
N GLN A 131 0.22 -7.07 -16.54
CA GLN A 131 -1.13 -7.20 -16.02
C GLN A 131 -2.00 -5.96 -16.27
N LEU A 132 -1.40 -4.78 -16.19
CA LEU A 132 -2.13 -3.51 -16.27
C LEU A 132 -2.13 -2.90 -17.67
N GLY A 133 -1.15 -3.24 -18.52
CA GLY A 133 -1.01 -2.65 -19.86
C GLY A 133 -1.01 -1.11 -19.79
N ASP A 134 -1.81 -0.46 -20.62
CA ASP A 134 -1.94 1.00 -20.72
C ASP A 134 -2.47 1.66 -19.44
N ASN A 135 -2.92 0.86 -18.46
CA ASN A 135 -3.34 1.35 -17.15
C ASN A 135 -2.18 1.54 -16.16
N LEU A 136 -0.94 1.22 -16.54
CA LEU A 136 0.28 1.59 -15.82
C LEU A 136 1.04 2.66 -16.62
N LYS A 137 0.94 3.91 -16.20
CA LYS A 137 1.54 5.05 -16.93
C LYS A 137 2.84 5.52 -16.35
N THR A 138 2.96 5.57 -15.02
CA THR A 138 4.19 5.99 -14.33
C THR A 138 4.35 5.28 -13.01
N LEU A 139 5.60 5.16 -12.56
CA LEU A 139 5.95 4.71 -11.23
C LEU A 139 6.67 5.83 -10.47
N THR A 140 6.31 6.05 -9.20
CA THR A 140 7.07 6.91 -8.27
C THR A 140 7.66 6.02 -7.18
N VAL A 141 8.98 6.11 -7.02
CA VAL A 141 9.77 5.25 -6.13
C VAL A 141 10.69 6.08 -5.23
N ASP A 142 11.30 5.48 -4.21
CA ASP A 142 12.42 6.08 -3.50
C ASP A 142 13.77 5.68 -4.13
N HIS A 143 14.86 6.23 -3.60
CA HIS A 143 16.21 5.86 -4.00
C HIS A 143 16.69 4.56 -3.32
N GLY A 144 15.78 3.59 -3.11
CA GLY A 144 16.15 2.26 -2.62
C GLY A 144 16.94 1.47 -3.66
N LYS A 145 17.91 0.67 -3.22
CA LYS A 145 18.74 -0.16 -4.11
C LYS A 145 17.92 -1.16 -4.94
N GLU A 146 16.74 -1.52 -4.48
CA GLU A 146 15.79 -2.37 -5.19
C GLU A 146 15.32 -1.78 -6.51
N PHE A 147 15.41 -0.46 -6.69
CA PHE A 147 15.05 0.24 -7.94
C PHE A 147 16.26 0.58 -8.81
N ALA A 148 17.45 0.03 -8.51
CA ALA A 148 18.67 0.33 -9.27
C ALA A 148 18.61 -0.05 -10.76
N ASN A 149 17.76 -1.01 -11.13
CA ASN A 149 17.55 -1.45 -12.53
C ASN A 149 16.46 -0.63 -13.26
N TYR A 150 16.20 0.60 -12.84
CA TYR A 150 15.15 1.46 -13.41
C TYR A 150 15.24 1.63 -14.93
N ASN A 151 16.46 1.76 -15.49
CA ASN A 151 16.67 1.87 -16.95
C ASN A 151 16.10 0.66 -17.69
N LEU A 152 16.36 -0.56 -17.19
CA LEU A 152 15.84 -1.80 -17.77
C LEU A 152 14.31 -1.86 -17.69
N ILE A 153 13.75 -1.38 -16.60
CA ILE A 153 12.29 -1.32 -16.43
C ILE A 153 11.69 -0.35 -17.44
N GLU A 154 12.23 0.86 -17.57
CA GLU A 154 11.77 1.85 -18.55
C GLU A 154 11.90 1.34 -19.99
N GLU A 155 13.03 0.69 -20.32
CA GLU A 155 13.27 0.12 -21.65
C GLU A 155 12.25 -0.97 -22.02
N GLN A 156 11.94 -1.88 -21.08
CA GLN A 156 11.07 -3.01 -21.34
C GLN A 156 9.58 -2.68 -21.27
N THR A 157 9.21 -1.67 -20.49
CA THR A 157 7.78 -1.34 -20.24
C THR A 157 7.31 -0.05 -20.88
N GLY A 158 8.25 0.85 -21.25
CA GLY A 158 7.92 2.22 -21.64
C GLY A 158 7.39 3.09 -20.48
N VAL A 159 7.36 2.56 -19.24
CA VAL A 159 6.80 3.25 -18.06
C VAL A 159 7.89 4.06 -17.36
N PRO A 160 7.82 5.41 -17.35
CA PRO A 160 8.82 6.23 -16.70
C PRO A 160 8.78 6.09 -15.18
N LEU A 161 9.97 6.01 -14.56
CA LEU A 161 10.18 6.00 -13.13
C LEU A 161 10.63 7.38 -12.62
N TYR A 162 9.95 7.90 -11.60
CA TYR A 162 10.30 9.15 -10.92
C TYR A 162 10.76 8.85 -9.50
N PHE A 163 11.90 9.42 -9.13
CA PHE A 163 12.50 9.23 -7.81
C PHE A 163 12.14 10.35 -6.86
N ALA A 164 11.45 10.01 -5.77
CA ALA A 164 11.08 10.95 -4.71
C ALA A 164 12.33 11.45 -3.95
N HIS A 165 12.29 12.68 -3.47
CA HIS A 165 13.37 13.20 -2.65
C HIS A 165 13.57 12.39 -1.37
N ALA A 166 14.79 12.30 -0.93
CA ALA A 166 15.10 11.71 0.36
C ALA A 166 14.40 12.50 1.46
N TYR A 167 13.78 11.78 2.40
CA TYR A 167 13.07 12.38 3.54
C TYR A 167 11.82 13.23 3.21
N SER A 168 11.25 13.10 2.01
CA SER A 168 10.01 13.78 1.59
C SER A 168 8.77 12.86 1.64
N PRO A 169 8.24 12.50 2.83
CA PRO A 169 7.09 11.61 2.96
C PRO A 169 5.83 12.07 2.19
N PRO A 170 5.54 13.38 2.03
CA PRO A 170 4.36 13.81 1.29
C PRO A 170 4.35 13.37 -0.18
N GLU A 171 5.52 13.21 -0.79
CA GLU A 171 5.65 12.81 -2.19
C GLU A 171 5.20 11.37 -2.45
N ARG A 172 5.25 10.52 -1.42
CA ARG A 172 4.84 9.10 -1.41
C ARG A 172 3.79 8.79 -0.33
N GLY A 173 2.98 9.77 0.01
CA GLY A 173 2.00 9.66 1.10
C GLY A 173 0.93 8.59 0.89
N SER A 174 0.64 8.20 -0.37
CA SER A 174 -0.27 7.08 -0.65
C SER A 174 0.34 5.78 -0.18
N ASN A 175 1.59 5.54 -0.51
CA ASN A 175 2.29 4.30 -0.17
C ASN A 175 2.52 4.17 1.34
N GLU A 176 2.97 5.25 2.01
CA GLU A 176 3.16 5.24 3.46
C GLU A 176 1.85 4.88 4.19
N ASN A 177 0.74 5.49 3.80
CA ASN A 177 -0.56 5.20 4.38
C ASN A 177 -0.98 3.74 4.14
N ARG A 178 -0.80 3.23 2.91
CA ARG A 178 -1.17 1.87 2.55
C ARG A 178 -0.28 0.83 3.21
N ASN A 179 1.01 1.08 3.31
CA ASN A 179 1.94 0.22 4.04
C ASN A 179 1.60 0.14 5.53
N ARG A 180 1.13 1.26 6.14
CA ARG A 180 0.62 1.23 7.51
C ARG A 180 -0.59 0.31 7.66
N VAL A 181 -1.50 0.30 6.67
CA VAL A 181 -2.64 -0.61 6.68
C VAL A 181 -2.22 -2.05 6.42
N LEU A 182 -1.31 -2.28 5.46
CA LEU A 182 -0.74 -3.60 5.21
C LEU A 182 -0.10 -4.20 6.46
N ARG A 183 0.54 -3.36 7.30
CA ARG A 183 1.14 -3.78 8.57
C ARG A 183 0.15 -4.28 9.63
N ARG A 184 -1.16 -4.15 9.42
CA ARG A 184 -2.19 -4.80 10.24
C ARG A 184 -2.32 -6.28 9.93
N PHE A 185 -1.96 -6.68 8.70
CA PHE A 185 -1.97 -8.06 8.22
C PHE A 185 -0.59 -8.70 8.30
N ILE A 186 0.46 -7.91 8.04
CA ILE A 186 1.86 -8.32 8.07
C ILE A 186 2.61 -7.47 9.11
N PRO A 187 2.49 -7.76 10.40
CA PRO A 187 3.18 -7.02 11.46
C PRO A 187 4.71 -7.02 11.31
N LYS A 188 5.37 -6.01 11.84
CA LYS A 188 6.84 -6.00 11.87
C LYS A 188 7.35 -7.20 12.67
N GLY A 189 8.26 -7.97 12.06
CA GLY A 189 8.87 -9.13 12.68
C GLY A 189 8.17 -10.46 12.38
N GLN A 190 6.99 -10.44 11.75
CA GLN A 190 6.40 -11.66 11.19
C GLN A 190 7.20 -12.06 9.94
N PRO A 191 7.63 -13.31 9.82
CA PRO A 191 8.26 -13.82 8.60
C PRO A 191 7.29 -13.78 7.42
N ILE A 192 7.74 -13.21 6.28
CA ILE A 192 6.90 -13.10 5.09
C ILE A 192 6.76 -14.43 4.35
N ASP A 193 7.72 -15.34 4.50
CA ASP A 193 7.68 -16.69 3.95
C ASP A 193 6.62 -17.60 4.60
N GLU A 194 6.20 -17.29 5.82
CA GLU A 194 5.12 -18.01 6.50
C GLU A 194 3.72 -17.60 5.99
N ILE A 195 3.62 -16.51 5.25
CA ILE A 195 2.36 -16.07 4.65
C ILE A 195 2.16 -16.87 3.36
N THR A 196 1.09 -17.64 3.27
CA THR A 196 0.75 -18.38 2.06
C THR A 196 0.33 -17.46 0.91
N ASP A 197 0.34 -17.94 -0.32
CA ASP A 197 -0.13 -17.15 -1.47
C ASP A 197 -1.63 -16.87 -1.37
N ASP A 198 -2.43 -17.79 -0.84
CA ASP A 198 -3.85 -17.58 -0.58
C ASP A 198 -4.08 -16.47 0.46
N GLU A 199 -3.30 -16.44 1.53
CA GLU A 199 -3.34 -15.33 2.51
C GLU A 199 -2.97 -14.01 1.86
N LEU A 200 -1.95 -13.98 0.99
CA LEU A 200 -1.55 -12.77 0.28
C LEU A 200 -2.66 -12.29 -0.68
N ILE A 201 -3.35 -13.20 -1.35
CA ILE A 201 -4.52 -12.89 -2.17
C ILE A 201 -5.64 -12.30 -1.30
N GLN A 202 -5.93 -12.89 -0.14
CA GLN A 202 -6.93 -12.35 0.79
C GLN A 202 -6.55 -10.97 1.33
N ILE A 203 -5.27 -10.75 1.64
CA ILE A 203 -4.77 -9.42 2.06
C ILE A 203 -5.02 -8.39 0.95
N ASN A 204 -4.68 -8.70 -0.30
CA ASN A 204 -4.97 -7.83 -1.45
C ASN A 204 -6.47 -7.52 -1.54
N ARG A 205 -7.32 -8.53 -1.39
CA ARG A 205 -8.78 -8.36 -1.38
C ARG A 205 -9.23 -7.43 -0.25
N TYR A 206 -8.77 -7.65 0.97
CA TYR A 206 -9.13 -6.81 2.12
C TYR A 206 -8.67 -5.36 1.98
N LEU A 207 -7.47 -5.14 1.42
CA LEU A 207 -6.96 -3.79 1.18
C LEU A 207 -7.84 -3.01 0.19
N ASN A 208 -8.43 -3.67 -0.79
CA ASN A 208 -9.10 -3.05 -1.92
C ASN A 208 -10.64 -3.06 -1.84
N SER A 209 -11.24 -3.87 -0.97
CA SER A 209 -12.70 -3.95 -0.79
C SER A 209 -13.25 -3.14 0.38
N ARG A 210 -12.40 -2.45 1.13
CA ARG A 210 -12.85 -1.62 2.26
C ARG A 210 -13.30 -0.23 1.78
N PRO A 211 -14.43 0.30 2.31
CA PRO A 211 -14.91 1.63 1.93
C PRO A 211 -13.98 2.72 2.49
N LEU A 212 -13.71 3.75 1.70
CA LEU A 212 -12.87 4.88 2.09
C LEU A 212 -13.69 6.18 2.12
N LYS A 213 -13.60 6.92 3.23
CA LYS A 213 -14.30 8.19 3.41
C LYS A 213 -13.94 9.23 2.34
N CYS A 214 -12.67 9.27 1.91
CA CYS A 214 -12.21 10.18 0.85
C CYS A 214 -12.82 9.88 -0.53
N PHE A 215 -13.50 8.77 -0.71
CA PHE A 215 -14.22 8.38 -1.93
C PHE A 215 -15.73 8.32 -1.73
N ASN A 216 -16.26 9.06 -0.77
CA ASN A 216 -17.67 8.96 -0.39
C ASN A 216 -18.06 7.49 -0.10
N TRP A 217 -17.19 6.79 0.62
CA TRP A 217 -17.34 5.41 1.07
C TRP A 217 -17.33 4.34 -0.05
N ARG A 218 -16.87 4.69 -1.23
CA ARG A 218 -16.56 3.70 -2.26
C ARG A 218 -15.24 3.01 -1.97
N THR A 219 -15.06 1.83 -2.52
CA THR A 219 -13.85 1.03 -2.34
C THR A 219 -12.78 1.39 -3.37
N PRO A 220 -11.48 1.16 -3.07
CA PRO A 220 -10.40 1.33 -4.04
C PRO A 220 -10.64 0.60 -5.37
N ILE A 221 -11.13 -0.64 -5.31
CA ILE A 221 -11.38 -1.44 -6.51
C ILE A 221 -12.50 -0.83 -7.37
N GLU A 222 -13.59 -0.34 -6.77
CA GLU A 222 -14.67 0.32 -7.51
C GLU A 222 -14.19 1.58 -8.23
N ILE A 223 -13.35 2.40 -7.56
CA ILE A 223 -12.78 3.59 -8.17
C ILE A 223 -11.81 3.22 -9.30
N PHE A 224 -10.99 2.19 -9.11
CA PHE A 224 -10.04 1.75 -10.12
C PHE A 224 -10.75 1.23 -11.37
N LEU A 225 -11.71 0.31 -11.22
CA LEU A 225 -12.47 -0.27 -12.34
C LEU A 225 -13.21 0.77 -13.19
N ARG A 226 -13.72 1.84 -12.56
CA ARG A 226 -14.36 2.96 -13.28
C ARG A 226 -13.42 3.80 -14.15
N ASN A 227 -12.12 3.66 -13.94
CA ASN A 227 -11.09 4.43 -14.63
C ASN A 227 -10.21 3.55 -15.53
N LEU A 228 -10.51 2.25 -15.65
CA LEU A 228 -9.82 1.38 -16.60
C LEU A 228 -10.07 1.83 -18.03
N ARG A 229 -9.02 1.77 -18.82
CA ARG A 229 -9.08 1.89 -20.27
C ARG A 229 -9.06 0.47 -20.86
N TYR A 230 -10.01 0.19 -21.67
CA TYR A 230 -10.13 -1.05 -22.46
C TYR A 230 -9.58 -0.80 -23.85
#